data_614b0a1027413705a6a7e75be59dfcd5
#
_entry.id   614b0a1027413705a6a7e75be59dfcd5
#
_cell.length_a   1.000
_cell.length_b   1.000
_cell.length_c   1.000
_cell.angle_alpha   90.00
_cell.angle_beta   90.00
_cell.angle_gamma   90.00
#
_symmetry.space_group_name_H-M   'P 1'
#
loop_
_entity.id
_entity.type
_entity.pdbx_description
1 polymer ?
#
loop_
_entity_poly.entity_id
_entity_poly.type
_entity_poly.pdbx_seq_one_letter_code
_entity_poly.pdbx_strand_id
1 'polypeptide(L)'
;MAWCVFRLSRLGPAVHRAHGLGSLGPAHRRQCQLSLHPGRWFSRSHGLRDVPGDPGSTDKVLLHFVNRDGEKFTVTAKEGESLLEVVMNQNLSIDGFGACEGALACSTCHLIFEEDAFRQLGPTSDEELDMLDLAFGLTDTSRLGCQVHVKKWMNGLTVHVPVEVSDLRKELEAEKQSKR
;
A
#
# COMPACT_ATOMS: atom_id res chain seq x y z
N MET A 1 -55.46 -10.57 -10.21
CA MET A 1 -56.28 -11.04 -9.05
C MET A 1 -55.38 -11.62 -7.99
N ALA A 2 -55.68 -11.30 -6.74
CA ALA A 2 -55.03 -11.74 -5.49
C ALA A 2 -53.74 -10.98 -5.10
N TRP A 3 -53.97 -10.06 -4.38
CA TRP A 3 -53.61 -9.40 -3.14
C TRP A 3 -53.22 -10.38 -2.05
N CYS A 4 -52.05 -10.18 -1.44
CA CYS A 4 -51.77 -10.62 -0.09
C CYS A 4 -51.02 -9.54 0.68
N VAL A 5 -51.79 -8.90 1.55
CA VAL A 5 -51.39 -7.95 2.60
C VAL A 5 -51.08 -8.76 3.85
N PHE A 6 -49.92 -8.55 4.48
CA PHE A 6 -49.67 -8.93 5.86
C PHE A 6 -48.75 -7.87 6.49
N ARG A 7 -49.31 -6.98 7.25
CA ARG A 7 -49.75 -6.89 8.63
C ARG A 7 -48.60 -6.58 9.59
N LEU A 8 -48.63 -5.30 10.02
CA LEU A 8 -47.88 -4.77 11.18
C LEU A 8 -48.32 -5.49 12.47
N SER A 9 -47.39 -5.73 13.35
CA SER A 9 -47.60 -5.92 14.79
C SER A 9 -46.29 -5.57 15.52
N ARG A 10 -46.33 -4.59 16.23
CA ARG A 10 -46.54 -4.22 17.62
C ARG A 10 -45.25 -3.97 18.38
N LEU A 11 -45.17 -2.76 18.83
CA LEU A 11 -44.38 -2.18 19.92
C LEU A 11 -44.61 -2.97 21.23
N GLY A 12 -43.53 -3.20 21.97
CA GLY A 12 -43.55 -3.60 23.39
C GLY A 12 -42.59 -2.72 24.19
N PRO A 13 -42.95 -2.39 25.42
CA PRO A 13 -42.43 -1.21 26.10
C PRO A 13 -41.18 -1.46 26.96
N ALA A 14 -40.53 -0.35 27.25
CA ALA A 14 -39.42 -0.14 28.15
C ALA A 14 -39.68 -0.66 29.58
N VAL A 15 -38.63 -1.24 30.20
CA VAL A 15 -38.54 -1.40 31.63
C VAL A 15 -37.28 -0.70 32.11
N HIS A 16 -37.52 0.43 32.77
CA HIS A 16 -36.56 1.10 33.66
C HIS A 16 -36.28 0.19 34.87
N ARG A 17 -35.05 0.02 35.23
CA ARG A 17 -34.67 -0.28 36.61
C ARG A 17 -33.37 0.41 36.95
N ALA A 18 -33.51 1.46 37.71
CA ALA A 18 -32.48 2.11 38.50
C ALA A 18 -32.15 1.25 39.72
N HIS A 19 -30.98 1.37 40.22
CA HIS A 19 -30.46 1.42 41.59
C HIS A 19 -29.11 0.71 41.70
N GLY A 20 -28.16 1.43 42.22
CA GLY A 20 -26.86 0.92 42.61
C GLY A 20 -25.85 2.05 42.88
N LEU A 21 -26.15 2.88 43.87
CA LEU A 21 -25.16 3.76 44.50
C LEU A 21 -24.14 2.87 45.23
N GLY A 22 -22.90 2.88 44.81
CA GLY A 22 -21.76 2.19 45.42
C GLY A 22 -20.63 3.17 45.69
N SER A 23 -20.61 3.72 46.90
CA SER A 23 -19.48 3.97 47.78
C SER A 23 -18.14 4.41 47.16
N LEU A 24 -17.83 5.69 47.38
CA LEU A 24 -16.50 6.31 47.27
C LEU A 24 -15.54 5.71 48.31
N GLY A 25 -14.51 5.02 47.89
CA GLY A 25 -13.34 4.65 48.67
C GLY A 25 -12.21 5.68 48.50
N PRO A 26 -11.40 5.96 49.54
CA PRO A 26 -10.49 7.08 49.57
C PRO A 26 -9.26 6.88 48.71
N ALA A 27 -8.89 7.94 48.02
CA ALA A 27 -7.70 8.08 47.20
C ALA A 27 -6.41 7.83 48.00
N HIS A 28 -5.71 6.74 47.70
CA HIS A 28 -4.31 6.56 48.08
C HIS A 28 -3.40 7.41 47.17
N ARG A 29 -3.09 8.58 47.67
CA ARG A 29 -2.03 9.45 47.15
C ARG A 29 -0.68 8.74 47.36
N ARG A 30 -0.19 8.04 46.36
CA ARG A 30 1.20 7.61 46.33
C ARG A 30 2.07 8.77 45.87
N GLN A 31 2.72 9.32 46.84
CA GLN A 31 3.77 10.32 46.76
C GLN A 31 4.97 9.66 46.05
N CYS A 32 5.18 9.98 44.77
CA CYS A 32 6.44 9.65 44.11
C CYS A 32 7.52 10.59 44.64
N GLN A 33 8.33 10.08 45.53
CA GLN A 33 9.57 10.73 45.95
C GLN A 33 10.55 10.67 44.77
N LEU A 34 10.84 11.83 44.18
CA LEU A 34 11.93 12.08 43.29
C LEU A 34 13.24 11.97 44.07
N SER A 35 13.89 10.85 43.95
CA SER A 35 15.27 10.67 44.39
C SER A 35 16.20 11.29 43.35
N LEU A 36 16.66 12.49 43.61
CA LEU A 36 17.75 13.13 42.90
C LEU A 36 19.04 12.39 43.21
N HIS A 37 19.53 11.61 42.29
CA HIS A 37 20.91 11.13 42.34
C HIS A 37 21.78 12.08 41.52
N PRO A 38 22.72 12.78 42.12
CA PRO A 38 23.72 13.53 41.39
C PRO A 38 24.88 12.59 41.01
N GLY A 39 25.20 12.55 39.77
CA GLY A 39 26.51 12.05 39.42
C GLY A 39 26.56 10.88 38.48
N ARG A 40 26.82 11.18 37.25
CA ARG A 40 28.00 10.81 36.48
C ARG A 40 27.81 11.19 35.03
N TRP A 41 28.35 12.29 34.68
CA TRP A 41 28.65 12.66 33.31
C TRP A 41 29.71 11.65 32.80
N PHE A 42 29.26 10.64 32.06
CA PHE A 42 30.16 9.90 31.18
C PHE A 42 30.10 10.60 29.82
N SER A 43 30.97 11.57 29.68
CA SER A 43 31.45 12.02 28.38
C SER A 43 32.24 10.84 27.79
N ARG A 44 31.56 9.98 27.04
CA ARG A 44 32.21 9.01 26.18
C ARG A 44 31.96 9.47 24.76
N SER A 45 32.86 10.31 24.30
CA SER A 45 33.10 10.54 22.88
C SER A 45 33.42 9.17 22.24
N HIS A 46 32.37 8.49 21.79
CA HIS A 46 32.57 7.41 20.82
C HIS A 46 32.80 8.11 19.50
N GLY A 47 34.05 8.09 19.09
CA GLY A 47 34.42 8.47 17.74
C GLY A 47 33.46 7.86 16.75
N LEU A 48 33.01 8.70 15.86
CA LEU A 48 32.46 8.29 14.58
C LEU A 48 33.46 7.28 13.99
N ARG A 49 33.16 6.00 14.19
CA ARG A 49 33.72 5.00 13.29
C ARG A 49 32.94 5.23 12.00
N ASP A 50 33.58 5.90 11.08
CA ASP A 50 33.30 5.77 9.67
C ASP A 50 33.26 4.27 9.41
N VAL A 51 32.04 3.73 9.32
CA VAL A 51 31.83 2.42 8.74
C VAL A 51 32.19 2.64 7.28
N PRO A 52 33.27 2.02 6.78
CA PRO A 52 33.55 2.09 5.36
C PRO A 52 32.29 1.54 4.69
N GLY A 53 31.60 2.40 3.93
CA GLY A 53 30.52 1.97 3.06
C GLY A 53 31.08 0.85 2.21
N ASP A 54 30.47 -0.33 2.30
CA ASP A 54 30.84 -1.50 1.53
C ASP A 54 30.72 -1.13 0.03
N PRO A 55 31.84 -0.99 -0.72
CA PRO A 55 31.79 -0.65 -2.12
C PRO A 55 31.62 -1.93 -2.93
N GLY A 56 30.44 -2.53 -2.88
CA GLY A 56 30.22 -3.75 -3.63
C GLY A 56 28.92 -4.47 -3.36
N SER A 57 27.86 -3.77 -2.99
CA SER A 57 26.54 -4.38 -2.94
C SER A 57 26.10 -4.71 -4.37
N THR A 58 26.27 -5.98 -4.74
CA THR A 58 25.76 -6.62 -5.98
C THR A 58 24.24 -6.82 -5.94
N ASP A 59 23.54 -6.15 -5.03
CA ASP A 59 22.11 -6.31 -4.78
C ASP A 59 21.24 -5.33 -5.57
N LYS A 60 21.83 -4.73 -6.63
CA LYS A 60 21.11 -3.84 -7.53
C LYS A 60 20.47 -4.66 -8.65
N VAL A 61 19.15 -4.50 -8.80
CA VAL A 61 18.34 -5.15 -9.82
C VAL A 61 17.86 -4.09 -10.80
N LEU A 62 18.05 -4.32 -12.09
CA LEU A 62 17.57 -3.42 -13.14
C LEU A 62 16.13 -3.80 -13.48
N LEU A 63 15.21 -2.83 -13.46
CA LEU A 63 13.81 -3.01 -13.80
C LEU A 63 13.39 -2.04 -14.90
N HIS A 64 12.42 -2.45 -15.69
CA HIS A 64 11.84 -1.65 -16.74
C HIS A 64 10.35 -1.45 -16.46
N PHE A 65 9.91 -0.21 -16.33
CA PHE A 65 8.50 0.14 -16.23
C PHE A 65 8.04 0.74 -17.57
N VAL A 66 6.95 0.26 -18.09
CA VAL A 66 6.29 0.84 -19.25
C VAL A 66 5.05 1.57 -18.77
N ASN A 67 5.05 2.88 -18.94
CA ASN A 67 3.93 3.72 -18.56
C ASN A 67 2.75 3.57 -19.52
N ARG A 68 1.63 4.16 -19.18
CA ARG A 68 0.38 4.23 -19.97
C ARG A 68 0.57 4.76 -21.39
N ASP A 69 1.50 5.71 -21.55
CA ASP A 69 1.85 6.31 -22.83
C ASP A 69 2.83 5.46 -23.66
N GLY A 70 3.22 4.29 -23.16
CA GLY A 70 4.21 3.41 -23.79
C GLY A 70 5.66 3.85 -23.54
N GLU A 71 5.88 4.84 -22.67
CA GLU A 71 7.21 5.30 -22.29
C GLU A 71 7.89 4.27 -21.39
N LYS A 72 9.13 3.91 -21.72
CA LYS A 72 9.89 2.92 -20.96
C LYS A 72 10.88 3.60 -20.02
N PHE A 73 10.70 3.41 -18.73
CA PHE A 73 11.62 3.83 -17.69
C PHE A 73 12.52 2.67 -17.26
N THR A 74 13.82 2.91 -17.22
CA THR A 74 14.79 1.94 -16.70
C THR A 74 15.29 2.42 -15.37
N VAL A 75 15.07 1.64 -14.33
CA VAL A 75 15.38 2.00 -12.95
C VAL A 75 16.21 0.92 -12.27
N THR A 76 16.96 1.32 -11.26
CA THR A 76 17.73 0.40 -10.44
C THR A 76 17.10 0.31 -9.06
N ALA A 77 16.69 -0.87 -8.68
CA ALA A 77 16.07 -1.19 -7.40
C ALA A 77 17.03 -2.01 -6.52
N LYS A 78 16.78 -2.01 -5.22
CA LYS A 78 17.48 -2.90 -4.28
C LYS A 78 16.62 -4.14 -4.02
N GLU A 79 17.30 -5.27 -3.77
CA GLU A 79 16.60 -6.47 -3.35
C GLU A 79 15.82 -6.24 -2.06
N GLY A 80 14.56 -6.65 -2.03
CA GLY A 80 13.65 -6.51 -0.89
C GLY A 80 12.78 -5.25 -0.90
N GLU A 81 13.06 -4.25 -1.74
CA GLU A 81 12.15 -3.11 -1.92
C GLU A 81 10.86 -3.57 -2.63
N SER A 82 9.72 -2.99 -2.30
CA SER A 82 8.50 -3.19 -3.08
C SER A 82 8.58 -2.43 -4.41
N LEU A 83 7.88 -2.92 -5.45
CA LEU A 83 7.84 -2.20 -6.73
C LEU A 83 7.19 -0.82 -6.58
N LEU A 84 6.27 -0.66 -5.63
CA LEU A 84 5.72 0.65 -5.28
C LEU A 84 6.81 1.59 -4.75
N GLU A 85 7.62 1.14 -3.80
CA GLU A 85 8.73 1.95 -3.25
C GLU A 85 9.73 2.33 -4.34
N VAL A 86 10.02 1.43 -5.27
CA VAL A 86 10.90 1.71 -6.41
C VAL A 86 10.35 2.87 -7.26
N VAL A 87 9.06 2.83 -7.60
CA VAL A 87 8.39 3.90 -8.38
C VAL A 87 8.43 5.23 -7.62
N MET A 88 8.13 5.20 -6.32
CA MET A 88 8.10 6.39 -5.46
C MET A 88 9.51 6.99 -5.27
N ASN A 89 10.50 6.15 -4.95
CA ASN A 89 11.88 6.59 -4.69
C ASN A 89 12.57 7.15 -5.95
N GLN A 90 12.26 6.58 -7.11
CA GLN A 90 12.80 7.04 -8.40
C GLN A 90 11.97 8.17 -9.01
N ASN A 91 10.88 8.56 -8.35
CA ASN A 91 9.98 9.64 -8.79
C ASN A 91 9.56 9.49 -10.26
N LEU A 92 9.14 8.28 -10.63
CA LEU A 92 8.67 8.00 -11.99
C LEU A 92 7.38 8.76 -12.24
N SER A 93 7.29 9.40 -13.41
CA SER A 93 6.12 10.19 -13.81
C SER A 93 4.94 9.27 -14.18
N ILE A 94 4.36 8.61 -13.18
CA ILE A 94 3.17 7.76 -13.32
C ILE A 94 2.07 8.38 -12.46
N ASP A 95 1.19 9.14 -13.11
CA ASP A 95 0.12 9.87 -12.44
C ASP A 95 -0.82 8.93 -11.66
N GLY A 96 -1.07 9.26 -10.38
CA GLY A 96 -1.99 8.53 -9.52
C GLY A 96 -1.52 7.15 -9.06
N PHE A 97 -0.29 6.74 -9.35
CA PHE A 97 0.24 5.45 -8.91
C PHE A 97 0.49 5.43 -7.40
N GLY A 98 0.02 4.38 -6.72
CA GLY A 98 0.32 4.15 -5.31
C GLY A 98 -0.38 5.07 -4.31
N ALA A 99 -1.59 5.53 -4.57
CA ALA A 99 -2.33 6.51 -3.78
C ALA A 99 -2.51 6.16 -2.29
N CYS A 100 -2.47 4.87 -1.91
CA CYS A 100 -2.56 4.44 -0.51
C CYS A 100 -1.19 4.17 0.15
N GLU A 101 -0.08 4.47 -0.54
CA GLU A 101 1.29 4.28 -0.03
C GLU A 101 1.58 2.86 0.50
N GLY A 102 0.91 1.86 -0.07
CA GLY A 102 1.11 0.45 0.29
C GLY A 102 0.20 -0.08 1.40
N ALA A 103 -0.77 0.69 1.87
CA ALA A 103 -1.74 0.27 2.90
C ALA A 103 -2.73 -0.81 2.43
N LEU A 104 -2.59 -1.32 1.20
CA LEU A 104 -3.47 -2.33 0.58
C LEU A 104 -4.97 -1.92 0.59
N ALA A 105 -5.23 -0.63 0.41
CA ALA A 105 -6.57 -0.03 0.46
C ALA A 105 -7.01 0.54 -0.90
N CYS A 106 -6.22 0.35 -1.96
CA CYS A 106 -6.53 0.77 -3.33
C CYS A 106 -5.87 -0.15 -4.35
N SER A 107 -6.27 -0.01 -5.61
CA SER A 107 -5.70 -0.75 -6.75
C SER A 107 -4.80 0.11 -7.65
N THR A 108 -4.42 1.31 -7.21
CA THR A 108 -3.70 2.28 -8.06
C THR A 108 -2.24 1.91 -8.35
N CYS A 109 -1.67 0.96 -7.60
CA CYS A 109 -0.33 0.39 -7.88
C CYS A 109 -0.39 -0.88 -8.74
N HIS A 110 -1.46 -1.08 -9.49
CA HIS A 110 -1.67 -2.21 -10.38
C HIS A 110 -0.60 -2.27 -11.48
N LEU A 111 0.02 -3.43 -11.63
CA LEU A 111 1.05 -3.72 -12.61
C LEU A 111 0.72 -5.03 -13.33
N ILE A 112 1.00 -5.08 -14.63
CA ILE A 112 0.85 -6.27 -15.47
C ILE A 112 2.24 -6.84 -15.73
N PHE A 113 2.40 -8.13 -15.44
CA PHE A 113 3.65 -8.86 -15.62
C PHE A 113 3.62 -9.72 -16.88
N GLU A 114 4.80 -10.06 -17.36
CA GLU A 114 4.96 -11.15 -18.33
C GLU A 114 4.63 -12.49 -17.67
N GLU A 115 4.08 -13.43 -18.41
CA GLU A 115 3.59 -14.70 -17.85
C GLU A 115 4.68 -15.51 -17.16
N ASP A 116 5.89 -15.54 -17.72
CA ASP A 116 7.02 -16.26 -17.14
C ASP A 116 7.48 -15.64 -15.81
N ALA A 117 7.44 -14.33 -15.71
CA ALA A 117 7.75 -13.60 -14.50
C ALA A 117 6.65 -13.80 -13.44
N PHE A 118 5.38 -13.72 -13.84
CA PHE A 118 4.24 -13.93 -12.96
C PHE A 118 4.26 -15.32 -12.30
N ARG A 119 4.63 -16.36 -13.03
CA ARG A 119 4.77 -17.73 -12.49
C ARG A 119 5.87 -17.86 -11.43
N GLN A 120 6.89 -17.00 -11.46
CA GLN A 120 7.97 -16.98 -10.47
C GLN A 120 7.64 -16.10 -9.25
N LEU A 121 6.61 -15.26 -9.35
CA LEU A 121 6.04 -14.55 -8.22
C LEU A 121 5.31 -15.56 -7.32
N GLY A 122 5.37 -15.35 -6.02
CA GLY A 122 4.62 -16.18 -5.08
C GLY A 122 3.10 -16.04 -5.28
N PRO A 123 2.32 -16.86 -4.55
CA PRO A 123 0.85 -16.77 -4.60
C PRO A 123 0.38 -15.38 -4.17
N THR A 124 -0.73 -14.93 -4.75
CA THR A 124 -1.41 -13.70 -4.39
C THR A 124 -2.17 -13.91 -3.07
N SER A 125 -2.18 -12.94 -2.17
CA SER A 125 -3.00 -13.01 -0.96
C SER A 125 -4.47 -12.71 -1.27
N ASP A 126 -5.37 -13.14 -0.39
CA ASP A 126 -6.81 -12.91 -0.57
C ASP A 126 -7.12 -11.40 -0.54
N GLU A 127 -6.44 -10.64 0.33
CA GLU A 127 -6.60 -9.20 0.41
C GLU A 127 -6.08 -8.48 -0.85
N GLU A 128 -5.03 -8.99 -1.48
CA GLU A 128 -4.54 -8.47 -2.76
C GLU A 128 -5.55 -8.74 -3.88
N LEU A 129 -6.17 -9.94 -3.89
CA LEU A 129 -7.19 -10.31 -4.87
C LEU A 129 -8.41 -9.41 -4.76
N ASP A 130 -8.91 -9.15 -3.55
CA ASP A 130 -10.04 -8.27 -3.30
C ASP A 130 -9.78 -6.84 -3.85
N MET A 131 -8.55 -6.37 -3.73
CA MET A 131 -8.19 -5.05 -4.29
C MET A 131 -7.99 -5.09 -5.80
N LEU A 132 -7.47 -6.19 -6.34
CA LEU A 132 -7.31 -6.38 -7.79
C LEU A 132 -8.66 -6.44 -8.51
N ASP A 133 -9.67 -7.04 -7.91
CA ASP A 133 -11.03 -7.10 -8.48
C ASP A 133 -11.63 -5.70 -8.73
N LEU A 134 -11.15 -4.70 -8.01
CA LEU A 134 -11.53 -3.30 -8.19
C LEU A 134 -10.64 -2.57 -9.22
N ALA A 135 -9.59 -3.22 -9.72
CA ALA A 135 -8.65 -2.61 -10.65
C ALA A 135 -9.21 -2.57 -12.07
N PHE A 136 -8.92 -1.47 -12.76
CA PHE A 136 -9.23 -1.37 -14.19
C PHE A 136 -8.17 -2.07 -15.03
N GLY A 137 -8.60 -2.75 -16.09
CA GLY A 137 -7.68 -3.45 -17.01
C GLY A 137 -7.03 -4.69 -16.40
N LEU A 138 -7.75 -5.38 -15.50
CA LEU A 138 -7.29 -6.61 -14.87
C LEU A 138 -6.98 -7.68 -15.92
N THR A 139 -5.85 -8.35 -15.74
CA THR A 139 -5.38 -9.50 -16.53
C THR A 139 -5.01 -10.66 -15.62
N ASP A 140 -4.84 -11.85 -16.17
CA ASP A 140 -4.42 -13.04 -15.41
C ASP A 140 -3.02 -12.89 -14.79
N THR A 141 -2.23 -11.93 -15.27
CA THR A 141 -0.87 -11.65 -14.80
C THR A 141 -0.76 -10.36 -14.01
N SER A 142 -1.89 -9.84 -13.52
CA SER A 142 -1.97 -8.63 -12.72
C SER A 142 -1.53 -8.85 -11.27
N ARG A 143 -0.78 -7.91 -10.73
CA ARG A 143 -0.38 -7.86 -9.31
C ARG A 143 -0.34 -6.42 -8.82
N LEU A 144 -0.43 -6.24 -7.52
CA LEU A 144 -0.24 -4.92 -6.90
C LEU A 144 1.24 -4.68 -6.59
N GLY A 145 1.78 -3.56 -7.06
CA GLY A 145 3.18 -3.19 -6.88
C GLY A 145 3.62 -3.05 -5.41
N CYS A 146 2.70 -2.79 -4.50
CA CYS A 146 2.98 -2.75 -3.07
C CYS A 146 3.20 -4.14 -2.44
N GLN A 147 2.72 -5.21 -3.09
CA GLN A 147 2.84 -6.59 -2.59
C GLN A 147 3.98 -7.36 -3.24
N VAL A 148 4.51 -6.87 -4.36
CA VAL A 148 5.61 -7.51 -5.08
C VAL A 148 6.93 -6.88 -4.66
N HIS A 149 7.81 -7.70 -4.05
CA HIS A 149 9.14 -7.28 -3.63
C HIS A 149 10.19 -7.71 -4.64
N VAL A 150 11.15 -6.83 -4.86
CA VAL A 150 12.26 -7.04 -5.80
C VAL A 150 13.13 -8.21 -5.35
N LYS A 151 13.39 -9.12 -6.28
CA LYS A 151 14.27 -10.28 -6.11
C LYS A 151 15.35 -10.28 -7.19
N LYS A 152 16.48 -10.93 -6.94
CA LYS A 152 17.63 -10.97 -7.87
C LYS A 152 17.30 -11.48 -9.27
N TRP A 153 16.35 -12.44 -9.38
CA TRP A 153 15.94 -13.00 -10.66
C TRP A 153 15.15 -11.99 -11.53
N MET A 154 14.63 -10.92 -10.94
CA MET A 154 13.87 -9.87 -11.67
C MET A 154 14.77 -8.94 -12.49
N ASN A 155 16.07 -9.18 -12.54
CA ASN A 155 16.98 -8.34 -13.29
C ASN A 155 16.64 -8.34 -14.81
N GLY A 156 16.35 -7.16 -15.34
CA GLY A 156 15.89 -6.99 -16.72
C GLY A 156 14.38 -7.17 -16.94
N LEU A 157 13.61 -7.40 -15.86
CA LEU A 157 12.16 -7.58 -15.94
C LEU A 157 11.48 -6.30 -16.44
N THR A 158 10.52 -6.48 -17.35
CA THR A 158 9.64 -5.43 -17.82
C THR A 158 8.25 -5.58 -17.18
N VAL A 159 7.72 -4.52 -16.61
CA VAL A 159 6.37 -4.44 -16.05
C VAL A 159 5.60 -3.31 -16.72
N HIS A 160 4.31 -3.53 -16.95
CA HIS A 160 3.44 -2.58 -17.63
C HIS A 160 2.44 -1.97 -16.63
N VAL A 161 2.28 -0.66 -16.72
CA VAL A 161 1.22 0.06 -16.01
C VAL A 161 -0.01 0.10 -16.92
N PRO A 162 -1.16 -0.43 -16.49
CA PRO A 162 -2.36 -0.45 -17.34
C PRO A 162 -2.89 0.97 -17.60
N VAL A 163 -3.54 1.15 -18.74
CA VAL A 163 -4.22 2.39 -19.11
C VAL A 163 -5.51 2.50 -18.30
N GLU A 164 -5.74 3.64 -17.66
CA GLU A 164 -6.97 3.90 -16.89
C GLU A 164 -8.13 4.36 -17.78
N VAL A 165 -9.35 4.20 -17.26
CA VAL A 165 -10.59 4.65 -17.97
C VAL A 165 -10.56 6.15 -18.25
N SER A 166 -9.96 6.94 -17.38
CA SER A 166 -9.83 8.40 -17.54
C SER A 166 -9.01 8.76 -18.76
N ASP A 167 -7.96 8.00 -19.05
CA ASP A 167 -7.06 8.23 -20.16
C ASP A 167 -7.75 7.85 -21.48
N LEU A 168 -8.46 6.72 -21.50
CA LEU A 168 -9.28 6.32 -22.66
C LEU A 168 -10.35 7.36 -23.02
N ARG A 169 -10.94 8.02 -22.03
CA ARG A 169 -11.90 9.13 -22.28
C ARG A 169 -11.23 10.31 -22.94
N LYS A 170 -10.04 10.69 -22.46
CA LYS A 170 -9.26 11.79 -23.06
C LYS A 170 -8.90 11.49 -24.51
N GLU A 171 -8.46 10.27 -24.81
CA GLU A 171 -8.14 9.83 -26.16
C GLU A 171 -9.37 9.89 -27.08
N LEU A 172 -10.52 9.37 -26.63
CA LEU A 172 -11.77 9.42 -27.37
C LEU A 172 -12.26 10.86 -27.60
N GLU A 173 -12.07 11.74 -26.66
CA GLU A 173 -12.41 13.17 -26.79
C GLU A 173 -11.46 13.87 -27.77
N ALA A 174 -10.17 13.59 -27.70
CA ALA A 174 -9.16 14.11 -28.63
C ALA A 174 -9.45 13.65 -30.06
N GLU A 175 -9.80 12.38 -30.25
CA GLU A 175 -10.15 11.82 -31.57
C GLU A 175 -11.43 12.49 -32.13
N LYS A 176 -12.44 12.74 -31.29
CA LYS A 176 -13.64 13.46 -31.70
C LYS A 176 -13.37 14.91 -32.09
N GLN A 177 -12.40 15.56 -31.42
CA GLN A 177 -12.01 16.93 -31.74
C GLN A 177 -11.22 17.00 -33.05
N SER A 178 -10.38 16.01 -33.34
CA SER A 178 -9.59 15.97 -34.59
C SER A 178 -10.45 15.70 -35.85
N LYS A 179 -11.64 15.13 -35.67
CA LYS A 179 -12.59 14.82 -36.77
C LYS A 179 -13.61 15.94 -37.03
N ARG A 180 -13.53 17.05 -36.29
CA ARG A 180 -14.42 18.24 -36.48
C ARG A 180 -13.75 19.31 -37.31
#